data_b5e61d256c289774e3b7f81606e32ab1
#
_entry.id   b5e61d256c289774e3b7f81606e32ab1
#
_cell.length_a   1.000
_cell.length_b   1.000
_cell.length_c   1.000
_cell.angle_alpha   90.00
_cell.angle_beta   90.00
_cell.angle_gamma   90.00
#
_symmetry.space_group_name_H-M   'P 1'
#
loop_
_entity.id
_entity.type
_entity.pdbx_description
1 polymer ?
#
loop_
_entity_poly.entity_id
_entity_poly.type
_entity_poly.pdbx_seq_one_letter_code
_entity_poly.pdbx_strand_id
1 'polypeptide(L)'
;FDMVLNHVSTEHEWFQRALAGEREYWDYFYIRPGKYAEDGQLREPTNWESKFGGSCWSRFGEYTDEHGTPLFYMHLYDRTQADVNWYNPTVRDELFKVVNFWYEKGVRGFRFDVINVIGKGEELLDAPEGTVDKAQYTDTPIVHTRIQQLNRASFGQYDDTVTVGEMSSTSIENCVGYSNPANHELDMVFSFHHLKVDYENGEKWSKVPFRFAELKQILNDWA
;
A
#
# COMPACT_ATOMS: atom_id res chain seq x y z
N PHE A 1 -5.14 15.88 8.59
CA PHE A 1 -5.65 14.57 8.98
C PHE A 1 -4.89 13.46 8.28
N ASP A 2 -4.69 12.33 8.97
CA ASP A 2 -4.03 11.16 8.42
C ASP A 2 -5.07 10.22 7.77
N MET A 3 -4.85 9.88 6.51
CA MET A 3 -5.73 9.04 5.71
C MET A 3 -5.01 7.74 5.36
N VAL A 4 -5.40 6.65 6.00
CA VAL A 4 -4.87 5.30 5.72
C VAL A 4 -5.82 4.63 4.74
N LEU A 5 -5.42 4.59 3.47
CA LEU A 5 -6.27 4.07 2.38
C LEU A 5 -5.75 2.78 1.76
N ASN A 6 -4.56 2.31 2.16
CA ASN A 6 -4.00 1.04 1.68
C ASN A 6 -4.61 -0.17 2.38
N HIS A 7 -4.93 -0.06 3.65
CA HIS A 7 -5.38 -1.18 4.48
C HIS A 7 -6.36 -0.72 5.54
N VAL A 8 -7.08 -1.67 6.12
CA VAL A 8 -7.91 -1.47 7.30
C VAL A 8 -7.55 -2.49 8.37
N SER A 9 -7.91 -2.21 9.62
CA SER A 9 -7.76 -3.19 10.70
C SER A 9 -8.53 -4.46 10.39
N THR A 10 -8.00 -5.62 10.78
CA THR A 10 -8.77 -6.88 10.75
C THR A 10 -10.00 -6.86 11.66
N GLU A 11 -10.07 -5.90 12.60
CA GLU A 11 -11.27 -5.63 13.41
C GLU A 11 -12.29 -4.72 12.69
N HIS A 12 -11.96 -4.18 11.53
CA HIS A 12 -12.87 -3.34 10.75
C HIS A 12 -14.09 -4.14 10.28
N GLU A 13 -15.26 -3.51 10.27
CA GLU A 13 -16.52 -4.14 9.89
C GLU A 13 -16.42 -4.90 8.56
N TRP A 14 -15.78 -4.34 7.53
CA TRP A 14 -15.64 -5.01 6.24
C TRP A 14 -14.91 -6.35 6.34
N PHE A 15 -13.81 -6.39 7.11
CA PHE A 15 -13.03 -7.61 7.25
C PHE A 15 -13.76 -8.64 8.12
N GLN A 16 -14.43 -8.20 9.18
CA GLN A 16 -15.24 -9.07 10.03
C GLN A 16 -16.43 -9.69 9.26
N ARG A 17 -17.08 -8.92 8.40
CA ARG A 17 -18.14 -9.42 7.52
C ARG A 17 -17.61 -10.41 6.50
N ALA A 18 -16.42 -10.14 5.92
CA ALA A 18 -15.74 -11.10 5.05
C ALA A 18 -15.44 -12.41 5.78
N LEU A 19 -14.91 -12.35 7.02
CA LEU A 19 -14.65 -13.52 7.86
C LEU A 19 -15.93 -14.25 8.29
N ALA A 20 -17.05 -13.56 8.41
CA ALA A 20 -18.36 -14.15 8.67
C ALA A 20 -18.95 -14.88 7.44
N GLY A 21 -18.29 -14.81 6.28
CA GLY A 21 -18.68 -15.50 5.06
C GLY A 21 -19.55 -14.68 4.10
N GLU A 22 -19.70 -13.38 4.34
CA GLU A 22 -20.42 -12.48 3.42
C GLU A 22 -19.55 -12.26 2.16
N ARG A 23 -19.91 -12.96 1.09
CA ARG A 23 -19.11 -13.05 -0.14
C ARG A 23 -18.88 -11.70 -0.84
N GLU A 24 -19.77 -10.75 -0.71
CA GLU A 24 -19.62 -9.41 -1.26
C GLU A 24 -18.39 -8.66 -0.68
N TYR A 25 -18.03 -8.95 0.58
CA TYR A 25 -16.86 -8.35 1.25
C TYR A 25 -15.56 -9.06 0.94
N TRP A 26 -15.58 -10.23 0.32
CA TRP A 26 -14.36 -10.92 -0.08
C TRP A 26 -13.58 -10.13 -1.14
N ASP A 27 -14.29 -9.51 -2.07
CA ASP A 27 -13.67 -8.67 -3.10
C ASP A 27 -13.18 -7.31 -2.58
N TYR A 28 -13.46 -6.99 -1.31
CA TYR A 28 -12.91 -5.78 -0.68
C TYR A 28 -11.43 -5.93 -0.34
N PHE A 29 -10.91 -7.15 -0.33
CA PHE A 29 -9.55 -7.50 0.06
C PHE A 29 -8.87 -8.34 -1.01
N TYR A 30 -7.55 -8.38 -0.97
CA TYR A 30 -6.80 -9.34 -1.78
C TYR A 30 -6.84 -10.72 -1.11
N ILE A 31 -7.89 -11.49 -1.37
CA ILE A 31 -8.05 -12.87 -0.90
C ILE A 31 -7.73 -13.80 -2.07
N ARG A 32 -6.76 -14.70 -1.90
CA ARG A 32 -6.30 -15.60 -2.96
C ARG A 32 -6.03 -17.01 -2.40
N PRO A 33 -6.21 -18.05 -3.21
CA PRO A 33 -5.81 -19.40 -2.83
C PRO A 33 -4.30 -19.50 -2.77
N GLY A 34 -3.81 -20.33 -1.85
CA GLY A 34 -2.43 -20.76 -1.85
C GLY A 34 -2.10 -21.61 -3.08
N LYS A 35 -0.85 -22.05 -3.16
CA LYS A 35 -0.35 -22.91 -4.26
C LYS A 35 0.26 -24.18 -3.65
N TYR A 36 0.03 -25.32 -4.27
CA TYR A 36 0.79 -26.52 -3.92
C TYR A 36 2.05 -26.59 -4.79
N ALA A 37 3.22 -26.63 -4.14
CA ALA A 37 4.49 -26.83 -4.81
C ALA A 37 4.65 -28.30 -5.31
N GLU A 38 5.67 -28.57 -6.11
CA GLU A 38 5.97 -29.92 -6.62
C GLU A 38 6.21 -30.94 -5.49
N ASP A 39 6.70 -30.49 -4.34
CA ASP A 39 6.91 -31.28 -3.14
C ASP A 39 5.60 -31.56 -2.36
N GLY A 40 4.45 -31.09 -2.85
CA GLY A 40 3.13 -31.21 -2.23
C GLY A 40 2.91 -30.28 -1.04
N GLN A 41 3.86 -29.38 -0.71
CA GLN A 41 3.68 -28.42 0.36
C GLN A 41 2.83 -27.23 -0.10
N LEU A 42 1.93 -26.80 0.79
CA LEU A 42 1.15 -25.58 0.58
C LEU A 42 2.07 -24.35 0.75
N ARG A 43 2.04 -23.48 -0.25
CA ARG A 43 2.70 -22.16 -0.25
C ARG A 43 1.66 -21.05 -0.27
N GLU A 44 2.06 -19.87 0.13
CA GLU A 44 1.26 -18.65 0.01
C GLU A 44 1.00 -18.28 -1.47
N PRO A 45 0.03 -17.40 -1.74
CA PRO A 45 -0.32 -16.99 -3.11
C PRO A 45 0.85 -16.37 -3.90
N THR A 46 1.72 -15.62 -3.24
CA THR A 46 2.98 -15.09 -3.81
C THR A 46 4.10 -15.19 -2.79
N ASN A 47 5.34 -15.02 -3.26
CA ASN A 47 6.55 -14.98 -2.42
C ASN A 47 6.83 -13.60 -1.83
N TRP A 48 5.86 -12.69 -1.78
CA TRP A 48 6.07 -11.34 -1.27
C TRP A 48 6.22 -11.31 0.25
N GLU A 49 7.06 -10.39 0.71
CA GLU A 49 7.33 -10.18 2.12
C GLU A 49 6.59 -8.95 2.67
N SER A 50 6.18 -9.03 3.92
CA SER A 50 5.69 -7.88 4.67
C SER A 50 6.82 -6.86 4.89
N LYS A 51 6.46 -5.57 4.95
CA LYS A 51 7.37 -4.48 5.33
C LYS A 51 7.96 -4.65 6.74
N PHE A 52 7.34 -5.48 7.56
CA PHE A 52 7.79 -5.79 8.91
C PHE A 52 8.49 -7.15 9.01
N GLY A 53 8.70 -7.81 7.88
CA GLY A 53 9.35 -9.12 7.76
C GLY A 53 8.37 -10.30 7.76
N GLY A 54 8.81 -11.40 7.18
CA GLY A 54 7.98 -12.58 6.97
C GLY A 54 7.00 -12.43 5.80
N SER A 55 6.14 -13.40 5.59
CA SER A 55 5.16 -13.40 4.50
C SER A 55 4.16 -12.23 4.63
N CYS A 56 3.77 -11.64 3.51
CA CYS A 56 2.66 -10.68 3.47
C CYS A 56 1.28 -11.36 3.36
N TRP A 57 1.19 -12.66 3.58
CA TRP A 57 -0.02 -13.44 3.51
C TRP A 57 -0.32 -14.15 4.82
N SER A 58 -1.57 -14.11 5.25
CA SER A 58 -2.07 -14.88 6.38
C SER A 58 -3.32 -15.66 5.99
N ARG A 59 -3.55 -16.79 6.66
CA ARG A 59 -4.74 -17.64 6.44
C ARG A 59 -6.02 -16.80 6.62
N PHE A 60 -6.93 -16.93 5.67
CA PHE A 60 -8.24 -16.31 5.74
C PHE A 60 -9.25 -17.26 6.38
N GLY A 61 -9.23 -17.32 7.71
CA GLY A 61 -10.03 -18.30 8.46
C GLY A 61 -9.78 -19.74 8.01
N GLU A 62 -10.82 -20.55 7.97
CA GLU A 62 -10.80 -21.92 7.48
C GLU A 62 -11.33 -22.04 6.03
N TYR A 63 -11.43 -20.92 5.33
CA TYR A 63 -11.98 -20.92 3.97
C TYR A 63 -11.02 -21.51 2.96
N THR A 64 -11.61 -22.16 1.95
CA THR A 64 -10.92 -22.74 0.80
C THR A 64 -11.57 -22.28 -0.51
N ASP A 65 -10.85 -22.44 -1.60
CA ASP A 65 -11.41 -22.33 -2.95
C ASP A 65 -12.27 -23.56 -3.32
N GLU A 66 -12.77 -23.60 -4.54
CA GLU A 66 -13.58 -24.71 -5.07
C GLU A 66 -12.84 -26.06 -5.15
N HIS A 67 -11.51 -26.04 -5.10
CA HIS A 67 -10.65 -27.23 -5.12
C HIS A 67 -10.18 -27.65 -3.73
N GLY A 68 -10.62 -26.96 -2.67
CA GLY A 68 -10.21 -27.22 -1.29
C GLY A 68 -8.87 -26.59 -0.93
N THR A 69 -8.33 -25.71 -1.77
CA THR A 69 -7.07 -24.99 -1.47
C THR A 69 -7.34 -23.88 -0.48
N PRO A 70 -6.58 -23.81 0.63
CA PRO A 70 -6.75 -22.76 1.63
C PRO A 70 -6.61 -21.36 1.07
N LEU A 71 -7.48 -20.44 1.52
CA LEU A 71 -7.43 -19.04 1.18
C LEU A 71 -6.55 -18.24 2.13
N PHE A 72 -5.94 -17.19 1.60
CA PHE A 72 -5.09 -16.25 2.32
C PHE A 72 -5.53 -14.81 1.98
N TYR A 73 -5.38 -13.89 2.94
CA TYR A 73 -5.52 -12.46 2.71
C TYR A 73 -4.17 -11.76 2.77
N MET A 74 -4.03 -10.67 2.01
CA MET A 74 -2.81 -9.88 1.93
C MET A 74 -2.72 -8.85 3.05
N HIS A 75 -1.50 -8.65 3.57
CA HIS A 75 -1.13 -7.57 4.48
C HIS A 75 0.32 -7.15 4.22
N LEU A 76 0.53 -6.07 3.49
CA LEU A 76 1.90 -5.57 3.24
C LEU A 76 2.61 -5.08 4.51
N TYR A 77 1.86 -4.82 5.57
CA TYR A 77 2.36 -4.38 6.88
C TYR A 77 2.07 -5.45 7.93
N ASP A 78 1.44 -5.11 9.03
CA ASP A 78 1.11 -6.08 10.06
C ASP A 78 -0.06 -6.98 9.64
N ARG A 79 -0.06 -8.23 10.10
CA ARG A 79 -1.16 -9.18 9.86
C ARG A 79 -2.53 -8.69 10.35
N THR A 80 -2.56 -7.70 11.24
CA THR A 80 -3.80 -7.04 11.69
C THR A 80 -4.25 -5.90 10.76
N GLN A 81 -3.53 -5.65 9.65
CA GLN A 81 -3.76 -4.57 8.70
C GLN A 81 -4.02 -5.15 7.30
N ALA A 82 -5.27 -5.58 7.05
CA ALA A 82 -5.63 -6.21 5.78
C ALA A 82 -5.64 -5.21 4.62
N ASP A 83 -4.91 -5.50 3.55
CA ASP A 83 -4.83 -4.64 2.36
C ASP A 83 -6.15 -4.65 1.58
N VAL A 84 -6.68 -3.47 1.28
CA VAL A 84 -7.94 -3.33 0.54
C VAL A 84 -7.71 -3.37 -0.97
N ASN A 85 -8.66 -3.96 -1.67
CA ASN A 85 -8.60 -4.18 -3.11
C ASN A 85 -9.02 -2.93 -3.90
N TRP A 86 -8.05 -2.14 -4.32
CA TRP A 86 -8.27 -0.94 -5.13
C TRP A 86 -8.77 -1.22 -6.58
N TYR A 87 -8.82 -2.48 -7.02
CA TYR A 87 -9.49 -2.85 -8.27
C TYR A 87 -11.01 -2.87 -8.12
N ASN A 88 -11.52 -3.13 -6.92
CA ASN A 88 -12.95 -3.09 -6.66
C ASN A 88 -13.47 -1.63 -6.67
N PRO A 89 -14.37 -1.25 -7.60
CA PRO A 89 -14.90 0.11 -7.66
C PRO A 89 -15.68 0.52 -6.40
N THR A 90 -16.40 -0.42 -5.78
CA THR A 90 -17.13 -0.15 -4.55
C THR A 90 -16.20 0.24 -3.42
N VAL A 91 -15.06 -0.44 -3.28
CA VAL A 91 -14.03 -0.08 -2.29
C VAL A 91 -13.50 1.32 -2.54
N ARG A 92 -13.16 1.66 -3.80
CA ARG A 92 -12.70 3.02 -4.13
C ARG A 92 -13.73 4.08 -3.75
N ASP A 93 -15.00 3.85 -4.10
CA ASP A 93 -16.07 4.80 -3.80
C ASP A 93 -16.25 5.01 -2.29
N GLU A 94 -16.14 3.94 -1.49
CA GLU A 94 -16.17 4.05 -0.03
C GLU A 94 -14.96 4.84 0.51
N LEU A 95 -13.76 4.59 -0.01
CA LEU A 95 -12.56 5.33 0.40
C LEU A 95 -12.64 6.82 0.01
N PHE A 96 -13.21 7.15 -1.15
CA PHE A 96 -13.46 8.54 -1.56
C PHE A 96 -14.45 9.25 -0.63
N LYS A 97 -15.49 8.54 -0.18
CA LYS A 97 -16.45 9.06 0.81
C LYS A 97 -15.79 9.38 2.14
N VAL A 98 -14.78 8.61 2.57
CA VAL A 98 -14.03 8.90 3.81
C VAL A 98 -13.35 10.26 3.73
N VAL A 99 -12.66 10.56 2.62
CA VAL A 99 -11.98 11.86 2.43
C VAL A 99 -13.01 12.99 2.39
N ASN A 100 -14.09 12.84 1.63
CA ASN A 100 -15.17 13.83 1.52
C ASN A 100 -15.85 14.07 2.87
N PHE A 101 -16.11 13.02 3.64
CA PHE A 101 -16.68 13.15 4.98
C PHE A 101 -15.83 14.06 5.89
N TRP A 102 -14.51 13.89 5.89
CA TRP A 102 -13.63 14.72 6.70
C TRP A 102 -13.50 16.14 6.16
N TYR A 103 -13.54 16.32 4.83
CA TYR A 103 -13.63 17.66 4.24
C TYR A 103 -14.89 18.40 4.73
N GLU A 104 -16.06 17.76 4.69
CA GLU A 104 -17.32 18.32 5.19
C GLU A 104 -17.27 18.67 6.68
N LYS A 105 -16.45 17.94 7.47
CA LYS A 105 -16.19 18.24 8.88
C LYS A 105 -15.19 19.39 9.09
N GLY A 106 -14.69 20.03 8.04
CA GLY A 106 -13.81 21.18 8.10
C GLY A 106 -12.33 20.86 7.99
N VAL A 107 -11.94 19.60 7.73
CA VAL A 107 -10.55 19.22 7.45
C VAL A 107 -10.15 19.75 6.07
N ARG A 108 -8.97 20.38 5.98
CA ARG A 108 -8.44 20.96 4.74
C ARG A 108 -7.06 20.42 4.38
N GLY A 109 -6.42 19.71 5.28
CA GLY A 109 -5.12 19.09 5.07
C GLY A 109 -5.20 17.57 5.22
N PHE A 110 -4.75 16.82 4.21
CA PHE A 110 -4.75 15.36 4.20
C PHE A 110 -3.34 14.81 3.97
N ARG A 111 -2.87 14.00 4.91
CA ARG A 111 -1.66 13.19 4.72
C ARG A 111 -2.11 11.76 4.39
N PHE A 112 -1.70 11.27 3.24
CA PHE A 112 -2.03 9.92 2.78
C PHE A 112 -0.90 8.96 3.13
N ASP A 113 -1.23 8.00 3.99
CA ASP A 113 -0.31 6.96 4.45
C ASP A 113 0.03 6.00 3.30
N VAL A 114 1.32 5.78 3.09
CA VAL A 114 1.89 4.83 2.10
C VAL A 114 1.15 4.78 0.76
N ILE A 115 0.73 5.92 0.26
CA ILE A 115 -0.20 6.03 -0.87
C ILE A 115 0.35 5.43 -2.17
N ASN A 116 1.65 5.31 -2.32
CA ASN A 116 2.29 4.76 -3.50
C ASN A 116 2.28 3.21 -3.57
N VAL A 117 1.66 2.53 -2.61
CA VAL A 117 1.52 1.06 -2.63
C VAL A 117 0.07 0.58 -2.79
N ILE A 118 -0.90 1.50 -3.00
CA ILE A 118 -2.32 1.14 -3.17
C ILE A 118 -2.62 0.41 -4.48
N GLY A 119 -1.81 0.60 -5.51
CA GLY A 119 -1.99 0.04 -6.85
C GLY A 119 -1.12 -1.20 -7.07
N LYS A 120 -1.47 -2.32 -6.49
CA LYS A 120 -0.86 -3.62 -6.80
C LYS A 120 -1.26 -4.05 -8.22
N GLY A 121 -0.53 -4.99 -8.83
CA GLY A 121 -0.92 -5.57 -10.11
C GLY A 121 -2.30 -6.26 -10.03
N GLU A 122 -3.02 -6.33 -11.13
CA GLU A 122 -4.29 -7.07 -11.20
C GLU A 122 -4.03 -8.57 -10.97
N GLU A 123 -3.00 -9.07 -11.63
CA GLU A 123 -2.43 -10.37 -11.33
C GLU A 123 -1.29 -10.21 -10.34
N LEU A 124 -1.38 -10.95 -9.24
CA LEU A 124 -0.34 -10.97 -8.21
C LEU A 124 0.66 -12.07 -8.56
N LEU A 125 1.78 -11.67 -9.14
CA LEU A 125 2.82 -12.58 -9.60
C LEU A 125 3.95 -12.69 -8.56
N ASP A 126 4.58 -13.85 -8.50
CA ASP A 126 5.82 -14.01 -7.72
C ASP A 126 6.89 -13.03 -8.21
N ALA A 127 7.62 -12.43 -7.28
CA ALA A 127 8.83 -11.70 -7.63
C ALA A 127 9.86 -12.70 -8.20
N PRO A 128 10.57 -12.36 -9.30
CA PRO A 128 11.60 -13.22 -9.83
C PRO A 128 12.66 -13.54 -8.78
N GLU A 129 13.20 -14.76 -8.81
CA GLU A 129 14.20 -15.21 -7.86
C GLU A 129 15.41 -14.26 -7.82
N GLY A 130 15.83 -13.89 -6.61
CA GLY A 130 16.92 -12.93 -6.38
C GLY A 130 16.56 -11.46 -6.62
N THR A 131 15.30 -11.15 -6.87
CA THR A 131 14.81 -9.77 -7.00
C THR A 131 14.03 -9.32 -5.78
N VAL A 132 13.81 -8.01 -5.67
CA VAL A 132 13.01 -7.41 -4.59
C VAL A 132 11.55 -7.36 -5.00
N ASP A 133 10.67 -7.95 -4.21
CA ASP A 133 9.22 -7.99 -4.43
C ASP A 133 8.56 -6.61 -4.51
N LYS A 134 9.18 -5.60 -3.89
CA LYS A 134 8.66 -4.22 -3.81
C LYS A 134 8.30 -3.59 -5.16
N ALA A 135 8.98 -3.98 -6.23
CA ALA A 135 8.67 -3.50 -7.59
C ALA A 135 7.30 -3.97 -8.08
N GLN A 136 6.71 -5.01 -7.47
CA GLN A 136 5.41 -5.55 -7.86
C GLN A 136 4.24 -4.72 -7.35
N TYR A 137 4.46 -3.89 -6.32
CA TYR A 137 3.38 -3.15 -5.66
C TYR A 137 3.71 -1.68 -5.33
N THR A 138 4.94 -1.21 -5.57
CA THR A 138 5.38 0.17 -5.28
C THR A 138 5.52 0.95 -6.57
N ASP A 139 4.97 2.16 -6.62
CA ASP A 139 5.08 3.08 -7.76
C ASP A 139 4.66 2.47 -9.11
N THR A 140 3.73 1.54 -9.08
CA THR A 140 3.22 0.91 -10.31
C THR A 140 2.41 1.92 -11.14
N PRO A 141 2.29 1.75 -12.46
CA PRO A 141 1.51 2.68 -13.29
C PRO A 141 0.05 2.84 -12.86
N ILE A 142 -0.53 1.80 -12.24
CA ILE A 142 -1.91 1.85 -11.76
C ILE A 142 -2.06 2.74 -10.52
N VAL A 143 -1.02 2.91 -9.70
CA VAL A 143 -1.04 3.83 -8.54
C VAL A 143 -1.40 5.25 -8.99
N HIS A 144 -0.73 5.76 -10.00
CA HIS A 144 -1.01 7.10 -10.55
C HIS A 144 -2.47 7.24 -10.97
N THR A 145 -2.99 6.24 -11.69
CA THR A 145 -4.42 6.22 -12.07
C THR A 145 -5.33 6.25 -10.85
N ARG A 146 -5.01 5.50 -9.78
CA ARG A 146 -5.81 5.46 -8.55
C ARG A 146 -5.77 6.78 -7.79
N ILE A 147 -4.61 7.41 -7.68
CA ILE A 147 -4.47 8.72 -7.02
C ILE A 147 -5.21 9.80 -7.82
N GLN A 148 -5.14 9.79 -9.15
CA GLN A 148 -5.92 10.70 -10.00
C GLN A 148 -7.43 10.51 -9.85
N GLN A 149 -7.90 9.27 -9.70
CA GLN A 149 -9.31 8.99 -9.39
C GLN A 149 -9.70 9.53 -8.02
N LEU A 150 -8.88 9.31 -7.01
CA LEU A 150 -9.06 9.83 -5.66
C LEU A 150 -9.10 11.37 -5.66
N ASN A 151 -8.14 12.03 -6.31
CA ASN A 151 -8.09 13.49 -6.47
C ASN A 151 -9.41 13.98 -7.07
N ARG A 152 -9.79 13.46 -8.23
CA ARG A 152 -10.99 13.89 -8.98
C ARG A 152 -12.28 13.67 -8.19
N ALA A 153 -12.37 12.61 -7.40
CA ALA A 153 -13.59 12.24 -6.67
C ALA A 153 -13.66 12.85 -5.26
N SER A 154 -12.57 13.48 -4.79
CA SER A 154 -12.53 14.03 -3.43
C SER A 154 -11.81 15.39 -3.38
N PHE A 155 -10.64 15.46 -2.80
CA PHE A 155 -9.95 16.73 -2.47
C PHE A 155 -9.68 17.64 -3.69
N GLY A 156 -9.50 17.09 -4.88
CA GLY A 156 -9.28 17.88 -6.11
C GLY A 156 -10.50 18.67 -6.61
N GLN A 157 -11.65 18.52 -5.96
CA GLN A 157 -12.86 19.31 -6.22
C GLN A 157 -12.85 20.66 -5.49
N TYR A 158 -11.86 20.92 -4.63
CA TYR A 158 -11.82 22.03 -3.70
C TYR A 158 -10.52 22.80 -3.80
N ASP A 159 -10.60 24.14 -3.84
CA ASP A 159 -9.45 25.02 -3.97
C ASP A 159 -8.74 25.31 -2.64
N ASP A 160 -9.31 24.87 -1.52
CA ASP A 160 -8.84 25.17 -0.16
C ASP A 160 -8.26 23.94 0.57
N THR A 161 -7.90 22.92 -0.17
CA THR A 161 -7.26 21.70 0.38
C THR A 161 -5.76 21.70 0.14
N VAL A 162 -5.04 20.96 0.99
CA VAL A 162 -3.63 20.63 0.79
C VAL A 162 -3.41 19.14 1.06
N THR A 163 -2.64 18.49 0.22
CA THR A 163 -2.38 17.05 0.30
C THR A 163 -0.89 16.74 0.37
N VAL A 164 -0.52 15.77 1.19
CA VAL A 164 0.83 15.24 1.27
C VAL A 164 0.80 13.71 1.25
N GLY A 165 1.55 13.11 0.35
CA GLY A 165 1.69 11.66 0.25
C GLY A 165 2.93 11.14 0.97
N GLU A 166 2.77 10.12 1.79
CA GLU A 166 3.90 9.34 2.27
C GLU A 166 4.30 8.32 1.22
N MET A 167 5.58 8.40 0.79
CA MET A 167 6.12 7.52 -0.24
C MET A 167 6.99 6.42 0.37
N SER A 168 6.53 5.19 0.28
CA SER A 168 7.26 4.01 0.74
C SER A 168 8.18 3.48 -0.35
N SER A 169 9.49 3.40 -0.09
CA SER A 169 10.47 2.77 -1.00
C SER A 169 10.46 3.31 -2.43
N THR A 170 10.35 4.61 -2.59
CA THR A 170 10.23 5.33 -3.88
C THR A 170 11.57 5.89 -4.39
N SER A 171 11.57 6.53 -5.56
CA SER A 171 12.66 7.34 -6.09
C SER A 171 12.30 8.83 -6.10
N ILE A 172 13.31 9.70 -6.25
CA ILE A 172 13.09 11.15 -6.43
C ILE A 172 12.27 11.41 -7.70
N GLU A 173 12.58 10.72 -8.78
CA GLU A 173 11.87 10.84 -10.06
C GLU A 173 10.36 10.54 -9.91
N ASN A 174 10.02 9.45 -9.22
CA ASN A 174 8.62 9.13 -8.94
C ASN A 174 7.95 10.19 -8.06
N CYS A 175 8.66 10.71 -7.06
CA CYS A 175 8.15 11.77 -6.18
C CYS A 175 7.82 13.06 -6.94
N VAL A 176 8.65 13.45 -7.90
CA VAL A 176 8.37 14.56 -8.81
C VAL A 176 7.09 14.29 -9.61
N GLY A 177 6.90 13.04 -10.07
CA GLY A 177 5.68 12.63 -10.78
C GLY A 177 4.42 12.85 -9.95
N TYR A 178 4.41 12.37 -8.71
CA TYR A 178 3.26 12.48 -7.79
C TYR A 178 2.91 13.92 -7.40
N SER A 179 3.90 14.80 -7.29
CA SER A 179 3.70 16.21 -6.90
C SER A 179 3.67 17.19 -8.08
N ASN A 180 3.73 16.70 -9.31
CA ASN A 180 3.60 17.55 -10.49
C ASN A 180 2.13 17.99 -10.68
N PRO A 181 1.82 19.29 -10.61
CA PRO A 181 0.43 19.77 -10.76
C PRO A 181 -0.26 19.33 -12.06
N ALA A 182 0.51 19.10 -13.14
CA ALA A 182 -0.04 18.65 -14.41
C ALA A 182 -0.61 17.22 -14.37
N ASN A 183 -0.19 16.43 -13.38
CA ASN A 183 -0.64 15.05 -13.21
C ASN A 183 -1.94 14.95 -12.39
N HIS A 184 -2.36 16.03 -11.71
CA HIS A 184 -3.55 16.05 -10.87
C HIS A 184 -3.58 14.92 -9.84
N GLU A 185 -2.48 14.76 -9.09
CA GLU A 185 -2.34 13.75 -8.05
C GLU A 185 -2.31 14.40 -6.67
N LEU A 186 -1.13 14.75 -6.15
CA LEU A 186 -0.93 15.32 -4.81
C LEU A 186 -0.22 16.67 -4.90
N ASP A 187 -0.35 17.51 -3.88
CA ASP A 187 0.35 18.80 -3.83
C ASP A 187 1.82 18.63 -3.46
N MET A 188 2.12 17.66 -2.57
CA MET A 188 3.48 17.36 -2.14
C MET A 188 3.61 15.91 -1.68
N VAL A 189 4.85 15.48 -1.53
CA VAL A 189 5.20 14.15 -1.03
C VAL A 189 6.38 14.22 -0.07
N PHE A 190 6.57 13.18 0.75
CA PHE A 190 7.78 12.98 1.52
C PHE A 190 8.22 11.51 1.50
N SER A 191 9.50 11.29 1.76
CA SER A 191 10.09 9.96 1.83
C SER A 191 10.94 9.81 3.09
N PHE A 192 11.46 8.59 3.29
CA PHE A 192 12.31 8.25 4.43
C PHE A 192 13.78 8.04 4.04
N HIS A 193 14.22 8.48 2.85
CA HIS A 193 15.59 8.27 2.38
C HIS A 193 16.63 8.83 3.34
N HIS A 194 16.38 10.01 3.90
CA HIS A 194 17.26 10.69 4.86
C HIS A 194 17.41 9.94 6.19
N LEU A 195 16.50 9.00 6.51
CA LEU A 195 16.59 8.19 7.72
C LEU A 195 17.45 6.91 7.55
N LYS A 196 17.91 6.61 6.31
CA LYS A 196 18.60 5.36 6.01
C LYS A 196 20.13 5.50 6.05
N VAL A 197 20.64 6.63 6.48
CA VAL A 197 22.09 6.92 6.50
C VAL A 197 22.88 6.15 7.56
N ASP A 198 22.21 5.47 8.45
CA ASP A 198 22.75 4.57 9.45
C ASP A 198 22.36 3.10 9.24
N TYR A 199 21.79 2.81 8.04
CA TYR A 199 21.47 1.44 7.67
C TYR A 199 22.68 0.74 7.02
N GLU A 200 22.93 -0.50 7.40
CA GLU A 200 23.89 -1.37 6.72
C GLU A 200 23.12 -2.39 5.87
N ASN A 201 23.47 -2.48 4.60
CA ASN A 201 22.81 -3.39 3.65
C ASN A 201 21.26 -3.26 3.58
N GLY A 202 20.75 -2.06 3.90
CA GLY A 202 19.30 -1.80 3.92
C GLY A 202 18.58 -2.23 5.20
N GLU A 203 19.29 -2.74 6.20
CA GLU A 203 18.71 -3.20 7.46
C GLU A 203 18.44 -2.04 8.43
N LYS A 204 17.17 -1.84 8.77
CA LYS A 204 16.65 -0.71 9.55
C LYS A 204 17.26 -0.56 10.95
N TRP A 205 17.73 -1.64 11.58
CA TRP A 205 18.19 -1.62 12.96
C TRP A 205 19.70 -1.94 13.07
N SER A 206 20.44 -1.70 12.00
CA SER A 206 21.90 -1.86 11.99
C SER A 206 22.56 -0.94 13.00
N LYS A 207 23.67 -1.40 13.60
CA LYS A 207 24.46 -0.61 14.55
C LYS A 207 25.71 -0.05 13.85
N VAL A 208 25.52 0.75 12.81
CA VAL A 208 26.62 1.43 12.12
C VAL A 208 26.69 2.90 12.52
N PRO A 209 27.88 3.53 12.42
CA PRO A 209 28.00 4.96 12.68
C PRO A 209 27.15 5.78 11.71
N PHE A 210 26.55 6.84 12.23
CA PHE A 210 25.77 7.79 11.45
C PHE A 210 26.65 8.48 10.37
N ARG A 211 26.20 8.44 9.11
CA ARG A 211 26.93 8.95 7.94
C ARG A 211 26.43 10.36 7.56
N PHE A 212 26.97 11.37 8.23
CA PHE A 212 26.51 12.76 8.05
C PHE A 212 26.72 13.29 6.62
N ALA A 213 27.80 12.92 5.95
CA ALA A 213 28.05 13.33 4.57
C ALA A 213 26.98 12.78 3.60
N GLU A 214 26.54 11.56 3.83
CA GLU A 214 25.46 10.93 3.06
C GLU A 214 24.11 11.63 3.31
N LEU A 215 23.79 11.95 4.57
CA LEU A 215 22.59 12.73 4.88
C LEU A 215 22.60 14.07 4.14
N LYS A 216 23.72 14.79 4.16
CA LYS A 216 23.84 16.07 3.45
C LYS A 216 23.63 15.92 1.96
N GLN A 217 24.17 14.86 1.36
CA GLN A 217 23.96 14.57 -0.06
C GLN A 217 22.50 14.28 -0.36
N ILE A 218 21.86 13.41 0.41
CA ILE A 218 20.42 13.08 0.23
C ILE A 218 19.56 14.34 0.34
N LEU A 219 19.78 15.18 1.34
CA LEU A 219 19.01 16.42 1.49
C LEU A 219 19.23 17.38 0.31
N ASN A 220 20.43 17.43 -0.26
CA ASN A 220 20.73 18.23 -1.45
C ASN A 220 20.06 17.65 -2.70
N ASP A 221 19.98 16.34 -2.84
CA ASP A 221 19.38 15.67 -3.99
C ASP A 221 17.83 15.83 -3.98
N TRP A 222 17.26 16.05 -2.80
CA TRP A 222 15.83 16.30 -2.61
C TRP A 222 15.40 17.76 -2.66
N ALA A 223 16.35 18.71 -2.65
CA ALA A 223 16.10 20.15 -2.71
C ALA A 223 15.86 20.63 -4.15
#